data_f7aeebdf35a7d9044d20473357c67ff0
#
_entry.id   f7aeebdf35a7d9044d20473357c67ff0
#
_cell.length_a   1.000
_cell.length_b   1.000
_cell.length_c   1.000
_cell.angle_alpha   90.00
_cell.angle_beta   90.00
_cell.angle_gamma   90.00
#
_symmetry.space_group_name_H-M   'P 1'
#
loop_
_entity.id
_entity.type
_entity.pdbx_description
1 polymer ?
#
loop_
_entity_poly.entity_id
_entity_poly.type
_entity_poly.pdbx_seq_one_letter_code
_entity_poly.pdbx_strand_id
1 'polypeptide(L)'
;MDVLLIDGGYLRASFAKLKQAYNKTVIVDFASRFDALPNFSVDKTIYYDCPQYRGKQSKPISGEEHNFQASDGWLKDLAKQNGFAVRRGQLKFRGWTLKNQTKSRAAPLEDSDFKPNFEQKGVDMRLGLDIAEFCEMRSASHILLVSGDTDLIPAMKKARKTGIKVGVIEFEEEPTGPLHDTLKMHADYCTTIKLV
;
A
#
# COMPACT_ATOMS: atom_id res chain seq x y z
N MET A 1 17.30 -14.72 2.15
CA MET A 1 16.73 -13.71 3.07
C MET A 1 15.22 -13.77 3.06
N ASP A 2 14.60 -13.38 4.16
CA ASP A 2 13.15 -13.28 4.26
C ASP A 2 12.72 -11.82 4.12
N VAL A 3 11.77 -11.57 3.21
CA VAL A 3 11.43 -10.22 2.78
C VAL A 3 9.96 -9.94 3.04
N LEU A 4 9.68 -8.83 3.75
CA LEU A 4 8.34 -8.31 3.96
C LEU A 4 8.07 -7.21 2.91
N LEU A 5 7.06 -7.42 2.05
CA LEU A 5 6.63 -6.47 1.03
C LEU A 5 5.29 -5.86 1.46
N ILE A 6 5.25 -4.55 1.63
CA ILE A 6 4.08 -3.82 2.12
C ILE A 6 3.57 -2.87 1.04
N ASP A 7 2.38 -3.13 0.53
CA ASP A 7 1.59 -2.16 -0.22
C ASP A 7 1.08 -1.08 0.74
N GLY A 8 1.68 0.10 0.67
CA GLY A 8 1.34 1.21 1.56
C GLY A 8 -0.06 1.77 1.31
N GLY A 9 -0.56 1.68 0.08
CA GLY A 9 -1.92 2.07 -0.25
C GLY A 9 -2.96 1.18 0.44
N TYR A 10 -2.77 -0.12 0.35
CA TYR A 10 -3.60 -1.12 1.02
C TYR A 10 -3.55 -0.98 2.54
N LEU A 11 -2.34 -0.90 3.12
CA LEU A 11 -2.16 -0.76 4.55
C LEU A 11 -2.79 0.54 5.08
N ARG A 12 -2.57 1.67 4.42
CA ARG A 12 -3.15 2.96 4.78
C ARG A 12 -4.68 2.95 4.72
N ALA A 13 -5.26 2.34 3.68
CA ALA A 13 -6.70 2.20 3.55
C ALA A 13 -7.29 1.37 4.70
N SER A 14 -6.60 0.31 5.11
CA SER A 14 -6.98 -0.56 6.22
C SER A 14 -7.01 0.20 7.56
N PHE A 15 -5.94 0.95 7.87
CA PHE A 15 -5.89 1.80 9.07
C PHE A 15 -6.98 2.88 9.06
N ALA A 16 -7.21 3.53 7.91
CA ALA A 16 -8.23 4.57 7.76
C ALA A 16 -9.65 4.04 8.01
N LYS A 17 -9.96 2.81 7.58
CA LYS A 17 -11.25 2.15 7.83
C LYS A 17 -11.49 1.89 9.32
N LEU A 18 -10.45 1.57 10.07
CA LEU A 18 -10.50 1.41 11.52
C LEU A 18 -10.38 2.74 12.28
N LYS A 19 -10.32 3.87 11.58
CA LYS A 19 -10.14 5.22 12.16
C LYS A 19 -8.88 5.33 13.02
N GLN A 20 -7.84 4.59 12.67
CA GLN A 20 -6.57 4.58 13.37
C GLN A 20 -5.56 5.54 12.75
N ALA A 21 -4.63 6.03 13.58
CA ALA A 21 -3.54 6.86 13.10
C ALA A 21 -2.63 6.07 12.14
N TYR A 22 -2.11 6.76 11.13
CA TYR A 22 -1.18 6.18 10.17
C TYR A 22 0.01 7.11 9.97
N ASN A 23 1.16 6.67 10.43
CA ASN A 23 2.41 7.43 10.36
C ASN A 23 3.62 6.46 10.33
N LYS A 24 4.83 7.03 10.25
CA LYS A 24 6.07 6.25 10.22
C LYS A 24 6.20 5.26 11.38
N THR A 25 5.93 5.69 12.60
CA THR A 25 6.07 4.85 13.80
C THR A 25 5.14 3.63 13.71
N VAL A 26 3.89 3.85 13.35
CA VAL A 26 2.91 2.77 13.17
C VAL A 26 3.35 1.76 12.11
N ILE A 27 3.95 2.21 11.01
CA ILE A 27 4.45 1.32 9.95
C ILE A 27 5.64 0.48 10.45
N VAL A 28 6.55 1.09 11.19
CA VAL A 28 7.71 0.37 11.77
C VAL A 28 7.24 -0.64 12.81
N ASP A 29 6.34 -0.25 13.71
CA ASP A 29 5.76 -1.13 14.73
C ASP A 29 4.96 -2.28 14.08
N PHE A 30 4.22 -2.00 13.02
CA PHE A 30 3.53 -3.02 12.24
C PHE A 30 4.51 -4.03 11.64
N ALA A 31 5.58 -3.55 11.00
CA ALA A 31 6.58 -4.42 10.39
C ALA A 31 7.32 -5.29 11.42
N SER A 32 7.60 -4.77 12.61
CA SER A 32 8.30 -5.52 13.67
C SER A 32 7.49 -6.72 14.22
N ARG A 33 6.17 -6.73 14.06
CA ARG A 33 5.34 -7.85 14.50
C ARG A 33 5.63 -9.15 13.74
N PHE A 34 6.17 -9.04 12.53
CA PHE A 34 6.48 -10.20 11.70
C PHE A 34 7.74 -10.95 12.15
N ASP A 35 8.61 -10.32 12.96
CA ASP A 35 9.76 -10.99 13.57
C ASP A 35 9.34 -12.06 14.60
N ALA A 36 8.10 -11.99 15.10
CA ALA A 36 7.54 -12.96 16.01
C ALA A 36 6.87 -14.16 15.31
N LEU A 37 6.79 -14.17 13.98
CA LEU A 37 6.17 -15.27 13.25
C LEU A 37 7.09 -16.51 13.24
N PRO A 38 6.55 -17.71 13.45
CA PRO A 38 7.32 -18.94 13.39
C PRO A 38 7.95 -19.12 11.99
N ASN A 39 9.23 -19.41 11.93
CA ASN A 39 9.98 -19.70 10.70
C ASN A 39 10.05 -18.52 9.69
N PHE A 40 9.86 -17.30 10.15
CA PHE A 40 10.04 -16.09 9.36
C PHE A 40 10.81 -15.06 10.20
N SER A 41 11.93 -14.58 9.66
CA SER A 41 12.74 -13.52 10.27
C SER A 41 12.94 -12.41 9.26
N VAL A 42 12.42 -11.22 9.54
CA VAL A 42 12.43 -10.12 8.57
C VAL A 42 13.84 -9.58 8.38
N ASP A 43 14.52 -10.01 7.31
CA ASP A 43 15.83 -9.45 6.92
C ASP A 43 15.66 -8.08 6.26
N LYS A 44 14.54 -7.87 5.54
CA LYS A 44 14.28 -6.64 4.81
C LYS A 44 12.78 -6.38 4.67
N THR A 45 12.38 -5.15 4.98
CA THR A 45 11.05 -4.62 4.68
C THR A 45 11.13 -3.67 3.49
N ILE A 46 10.28 -3.88 2.48
CA ILE A 46 10.14 -2.95 1.37
C ILE A 46 8.72 -2.39 1.39
N TYR A 47 8.65 -1.09 1.53
CA TYR A 47 7.40 -0.34 1.60
C TYR A 47 7.15 0.39 0.28
N TYR A 48 5.99 0.17 -0.32
CA TYR A 48 5.60 0.70 -1.63
C TYR A 48 4.49 1.72 -1.45
N ASP A 49 4.71 2.98 -1.82
CA ASP A 49 3.69 4.02 -1.75
C ASP A 49 4.00 5.19 -2.70
N CYS A 50 3.05 6.07 -2.86
CA CYS A 50 3.21 7.31 -3.60
C CYS A 50 3.45 8.48 -2.64
N PRO A 51 4.42 9.37 -2.91
CA PRO A 51 4.48 10.65 -2.22
C PRO A 51 3.19 11.42 -2.47
N GLN A 52 2.82 12.26 -1.52
CA GLN A 52 1.64 13.11 -1.68
C GLN A 52 1.78 14.01 -2.93
N TYR A 53 0.65 14.27 -3.59
CA TYR A 53 0.64 15.11 -4.77
C TYR A 53 1.05 16.55 -4.42
N ARG A 54 1.91 17.13 -5.25
CA ARG A 54 2.30 18.53 -5.20
C ARG A 54 1.99 19.16 -6.54
N GLY A 55 1.34 20.32 -6.53
CA GLY A 55 0.99 21.06 -7.74
C GLY A 55 -0.21 21.95 -7.55
N LYS A 56 -0.54 22.70 -8.58
CA LYS A 56 -1.65 23.64 -8.62
C LYS A 56 -2.73 23.10 -9.54
N GLN A 57 -3.99 23.22 -9.12
CA GLN A 57 -5.17 22.78 -9.88
C GLN A 57 -6.31 23.76 -9.67
N SER A 58 -7.07 24.04 -10.71
CA SER A 58 -8.27 24.86 -10.58
C SER A 58 -9.39 24.10 -9.87
N LYS A 59 -10.06 24.76 -8.95
CA LYS A 59 -11.25 24.23 -8.27
C LYS A 59 -12.40 24.06 -9.25
N PRO A 60 -13.34 23.13 -9.01
CA PRO A 60 -14.32 22.71 -10.02
C PRO A 60 -15.44 23.73 -10.28
N ILE A 61 -15.78 24.59 -9.33
CA ILE A 61 -16.87 25.56 -9.44
C ILE A 61 -16.35 26.99 -9.60
N SER A 62 -15.52 27.46 -8.68
CA SER A 62 -15.00 28.83 -8.71
C SER A 62 -13.90 29.05 -9.75
N GLY A 63 -13.22 27.99 -10.18
CA GLY A 63 -12.02 28.10 -11.01
C GLY A 63 -10.78 28.63 -10.28
N GLU A 64 -10.90 28.97 -9.00
CA GLU A 64 -9.76 29.43 -8.19
C GLU A 64 -8.65 28.38 -8.12
N GLU A 65 -7.41 28.84 -8.08
CA GLU A 65 -6.26 27.95 -7.95
C GLU A 65 -6.18 27.33 -6.55
N HIS A 66 -6.15 26.03 -6.47
CA HIS A 66 -5.83 25.26 -5.27
C HIS A 66 -4.39 24.73 -5.34
N ASN A 67 -3.57 25.10 -4.36
CA ASN A 67 -2.18 24.67 -4.29
C ASN A 67 -2.03 23.49 -3.32
N PHE A 68 -1.74 22.32 -3.86
CA PHE A 68 -1.43 21.14 -3.07
C PHE A 68 0.02 21.22 -2.58
N GLN A 69 0.16 21.60 -1.31
CA GLN A 69 1.46 21.58 -0.62
C GLN A 69 1.60 20.25 0.10
N ALA A 70 2.56 19.47 -0.31
CA ALA A 70 2.77 18.16 0.26
C ALA A 70 4.22 17.96 0.69
N SER A 71 4.40 17.24 1.78
CA SER A 71 5.71 16.80 2.25
C SER A 71 5.84 15.28 2.04
N ASP A 72 6.95 14.86 1.43
CA ASP A 72 7.34 13.46 1.33
C ASP A 72 8.37 13.07 2.41
N GLY A 73 8.59 13.95 3.38
CA GLY A 73 9.61 13.78 4.42
C GLY A 73 9.47 12.47 5.19
N TRP A 74 8.24 12.09 5.51
CA TRP A 74 7.98 10.86 6.26
C TRP A 74 8.39 9.58 5.49
N LEU A 75 8.24 9.54 4.15
CA LEU A 75 8.72 8.42 3.32
C LEU A 75 10.26 8.37 3.30
N LYS A 76 10.91 9.54 3.27
CA LYS A 76 12.37 9.63 3.37
C LYS A 76 12.86 9.16 4.73
N ASP A 77 12.14 9.51 5.80
CA ASP A 77 12.47 9.11 7.15
C ASP A 77 12.17 7.62 7.41
N LEU A 78 11.18 7.05 6.74
CA LEU A 78 10.94 5.60 6.75
C LEU A 78 12.11 4.86 6.06
N ALA A 79 12.58 5.39 4.92
CA ALA A 79 13.71 4.78 4.20
C ALA A 79 15.05 4.81 4.95
N LYS A 80 15.18 5.62 6.01
CA LYS A 80 16.35 5.66 6.89
C LYS A 80 16.29 4.64 8.03
N GLN A 81 15.16 3.95 8.21
CA GLN A 81 15.05 2.91 9.23
C GLN A 81 15.87 1.69 8.81
N ASN A 82 16.53 1.07 9.79
CA ASN A 82 17.31 -0.14 9.55
C ASN A 82 16.40 -1.25 9.00
N GLY A 83 16.87 -1.95 7.99
CA GLY A 83 16.09 -3.01 7.33
C GLY A 83 14.99 -2.54 6.39
N PHE A 84 14.72 -1.21 6.30
CA PHE A 84 13.69 -0.67 5.41
C PHE A 84 14.25 -0.19 4.07
N ALA A 85 13.48 -0.44 3.02
CA ALA A 85 13.60 0.23 1.73
C ALA A 85 12.23 0.81 1.33
N VAL A 86 12.21 1.95 0.64
CA VAL A 86 10.98 2.56 0.13
C VAL A 86 11.02 2.63 -1.39
N ARG A 87 9.98 2.10 -2.01
CA ARG A 87 9.75 2.20 -3.46
C ARG A 87 8.63 3.21 -3.72
N ARG A 88 8.95 4.24 -4.45
CA ARG A 88 8.04 5.37 -4.66
C ARG A 88 7.37 5.27 -6.02
N GLY A 89 6.04 5.14 -6.01
CA GLY A 89 5.21 5.38 -7.18
C GLY A 89 4.99 6.88 -7.43
N GLN A 90 3.99 7.18 -8.23
CA GLN A 90 3.57 8.54 -8.55
C GLN A 90 2.07 8.71 -8.29
N LEU A 91 1.70 9.75 -7.56
CA LEU A 91 0.30 10.13 -7.38
C LEU A 91 -0.09 11.12 -8.50
N LYS A 92 -1.08 10.75 -9.32
CA LYS A 92 -1.61 11.60 -10.39
C LYS A 92 -2.96 12.18 -9.99
N PHE A 93 -3.11 13.48 -10.15
CA PHE A 93 -4.40 14.14 -10.02
C PHE A 93 -5.29 13.79 -11.23
N ARG A 94 -6.53 13.35 -10.95
CA ARG A 94 -7.54 12.94 -11.94
C ARG A 94 -8.78 13.81 -11.89
N GLY A 95 -8.62 15.06 -11.45
CA GLY A 95 -9.71 15.99 -11.31
C GLY A 95 -10.36 15.96 -9.93
N TRP A 96 -11.56 16.46 -9.86
CA TRP A 96 -12.35 16.58 -8.65
C TRP A 96 -13.53 15.61 -8.69
N THR A 97 -13.86 15.02 -7.56
CA THR A 97 -15.00 14.10 -7.42
C THR A 97 -15.95 14.62 -6.36
N LEU A 98 -17.24 14.59 -6.65
CA LEU A 98 -18.30 14.98 -5.70
C LEU A 98 -18.26 14.07 -4.46
N LYS A 99 -18.35 14.65 -3.28
CA LYS A 99 -18.44 13.91 -2.03
C LYS A 99 -19.75 13.14 -1.96
N ASN A 100 -19.76 11.94 -1.40
CA ASN A 100 -20.97 11.10 -1.33
C ASN A 100 -22.13 11.76 -0.60
N GLN A 101 -21.86 12.56 0.44
CA GLN A 101 -22.86 13.28 1.24
C GLN A 101 -23.59 14.37 0.45
N THR A 102 -23.01 14.83 -0.65
CA THR A 102 -23.55 15.93 -1.47
C THR A 102 -24.39 15.44 -2.66
N LYS A 103 -24.32 14.14 -2.98
CA LYS A 103 -25.02 13.57 -4.17
C LYS A 103 -26.54 13.70 -4.14
N SER A 104 -27.14 13.86 -2.97
CA SER A 104 -28.58 14.02 -2.76
C SER A 104 -29.01 15.44 -2.42
N ARG A 105 -28.09 16.42 -2.49
CA ARG A 105 -28.36 17.80 -2.12
C ARG A 105 -29.03 18.55 -3.27
N ALA A 106 -30.17 19.23 -2.98
CA ALA A 106 -30.91 20.07 -3.94
C ALA A 106 -30.38 21.51 -4.10
N ALA A 107 -29.31 21.88 -3.36
CA ALA A 107 -28.75 23.24 -3.40
C ALA A 107 -27.67 23.35 -4.50
N PRO A 108 -27.35 24.57 -4.98
CA PRO A 108 -26.21 24.77 -5.87
C PRO A 108 -24.92 24.18 -5.31
N LEU A 109 -24.10 23.57 -6.18
CA LEU A 109 -22.85 22.99 -5.80
C LEU A 109 -21.78 24.07 -5.56
N GLU A 110 -20.96 23.85 -4.55
CA GLU A 110 -19.83 24.70 -4.18
C GLU A 110 -18.53 23.87 -4.24
N ASP A 111 -17.37 24.53 -4.26
CA ASP A 111 -16.07 23.86 -4.25
C ASP A 111 -15.90 22.92 -3.06
N SER A 112 -16.48 23.26 -1.92
CA SER A 112 -16.48 22.45 -0.69
C SER A 112 -17.19 21.11 -0.83
N ASP A 113 -18.03 20.93 -1.85
CA ASP A 113 -18.74 19.68 -2.12
C ASP A 113 -17.87 18.66 -2.85
N PHE A 114 -16.73 19.08 -3.33
CA PHE A 114 -15.80 18.24 -4.05
C PHE A 114 -14.58 17.84 -3.21
N LYS A 115 -13.98 16.72 -3.56
CA LYS A 115 -12.69 16.26 -3.07
C LYS A 115 -11.77 15.95 -4.25
N PRO A 116 -10.45 16.14 -4.09
CA PRO A 116 -9.52 15.76 -5.14
C PRO A 116 -9.56 14.24 -5.35
N ASN A 117 -9.50 13.85 -6.61
CA ASN A 117 -9.36 12.47 -7.02
C ASN A 117 -7.92 12.20 -7.42
N PHE A 118 -7.29 11.24 -6.77
CA PHE A 118 -5.92 10.85 -7.04
C PHE A 118 -5.85 9.38 -7.44
N GLU A 119 -4.97 9.09 -8.37
CA GLU A 119 -4.65 7.73 -8.80
C GLU A 119 -3.19 7.42 -8.50
N GLN A 120 -2.94 6.30 -7.84
CA GLN A 120 -1.59 5.78 -7.66
C GLN A 120 -1.11 5.11 -8.95
N LYS A 121 0.12 5.38 -9.35
CA LYS A 121 0.75 4.79 -10.53
C LYS A 121 2.09 4.16 -10.19
N GLY A 122 2.27 2.94 -10.68
CA GLY A 122 3.54 2.23 -10.66
C GLY A 122 3.95 1.64 -9.31
N VAL A 123 3.04 1.54 -8.35
CA VAL A 123 3.26 0.84 -7.08
C VAL A 123 3.28 -0.66 -7.35
N ASP A 124 2.21 -1.20 -7.92
CA ASP A 124 2.03 -2.64 -8.18
C ASP A 124 3.10 -3.16 -9.14
N MET A 125 3.41 -2.37 -10.18
CA MET A 125 4.48 -2.71 -11.12
C MET A 125 5.84 -2.83 -10.42
N ARG A 126 6.19 -1.91 -9.50
CA ARG A 126 7.46 -1.96 -8.77
C ARG A 126 7.50 -3.16 -7.83
N LEU A 127 6.39 -3.45 -7.15
CA LEU A 127 6.28 -4.60 -6.28
C LEU A 127 6.45 -5.89 -7.08
N GLY A 128 5.78 -6.03 -8.22
CA GLY A 128 5.94 -7.17 -9.11
C GLY A 128 7.35 -7.30 -9.69
N LEU A 129 8.03 -6.20 -10.03
CA LEU A 129 9.41 -6.19 -10.51
C LEU A 129 10.41 -6.60 -9.41
N ASP A 130 10.25 -6.09 -8.18
CA ASP A 130 11.11 -6.49 -7.06
C ASP A 130 10.96 -8.00 -6.76
N ILE A 131 9.73 -8.55 -6.81
CA ILE A 131 9.52 -10.01 -6.72
C ILE A 131 10.25 -10.75 -7.85
N ALA A 132 10.18 -10.24 -9.08
CA ALA A 132 10.85 -10.85 -10.22
C ALA A 132 12.38 -10.81 -10.07
N GLU A 133 12.93 -9.70 -9.55
CA GLU A 133 14.35 -9.54 -9.26
C GLU A 133 14.82 -10.54 -8.18
N PHE A 134 14.06 -10.72 -7.10
CA PHE A 134 14.35 -11.75 -6.10
C PHE A 134 14.41 -13.16 -6.70
N CYS A 135 13.52 -13.45 -7.66
CA CYS A 135 13.52 -14.72 -8.38
C CYS A 135 14.78 -14.90 -9.24
N GLU A 136 15.17 -13.86 -9.97
CA GLU A 136 16.34 -13.88 -10.86
C GLU A 136 17.64 -14.03 -10.08
N MET A 137 17.78 -13.24 -9.02
CA MET A 137 18.99 -13.22 -8.19
C MET A 137 19.04 -14.36 -7.17
N ARG A 138 17.95 -15.13 -7.03
CA ARG A 138 17.80 -16.16 -5.97
C ARG A 138 18.16 -15.64 -4.57
N SER A 139 17.81 -14.38 -4.32
CA SER A 139 18.24 -13.67 -3.11
C SER A 139 17.23 -13.73 -1.96
N ALA A 140 16.00 -14.19 -2.21
CA ALA A 140 15.00 -14.41 -1.18
C ALA A 140 14.69 -15.89 -1.00
N SER A 141 14.43 -16.30 0.25
CA SER A 141 13.91 -17.62 0.64
C SER A 141 12.40 -17.58 0.82
N HIS A 142 11.93 -16.49 1.44
CA HIS A 142 10.52 -16.24 1.69
C HIS A 142 10.17 -14.80 1.30
N ILE A 143 8.97 -14.64 0.80
CA ILE A 143 8.33 -13.35 0.59
C ILE A 143 7.00 -13.36 1.35
N LEU A 144 6.82 -12.40 2.25
CA LEU A 144 5.56 -12.16 2.93
C LEU A 144 4.93 -10.90 2.38
N LEU A 145 3.71 -11.00 1.85
CA LEU A 145 3.04 -9.95 1.12
C LEU A 145 1.87 -9.37 1.91
N VAL A 146 1.91 -8.07 2.14
CA VAL A 146 0.81 -7.27 2.71
C VAL A 146 0.17 -6.47 1.58
N SER A 147 -0.75 -7.07 0.87
CA SER A 147 -1.53 -6.45 -0.23
C SER A 147 -2.81 -7.22 -0.48
N GLY A 148 -3.86 -6.54 -0.90
CA GLY A 148 -5.11 -7.14 -1.38
C GLY A 148 -5.22 -7.23 -2.90
N ASP A 149 -4.15 -6.88 -3.63
CA ASP A 149 -4.20 -6.73 -5.09
C ASP A 149 -3.95 -8.08 -5.81
N THR A 150 -4.95 -8.53 -6.56
CA THR A 150 -4.89 -9.76 -7.37
C THR A 150 -3.97 -9.64 -8.59
N ASP A 151 -3.59 -8.43 -9.02
CA ASP A 151 -2.67 -8.23 -10.14
C ASP A 151 -1.24 -8.70 -9.80
N LEU A 152 -0.95 -8.95 -8.52
CA LEU A 152 0.32 -9.53 -8.06
C LEU A 152 0.42 -11.04 -8.24
N ILE A 153 -0.68 -11.74 -8.55
CA ILE A 153 -0.71 -13.21 -8.71
C ILE A 153 0.33 -13.72 -9.72
N PRO A 154 0.54 -13.09 -10.90
CA PRO A 154 1.59 -13.54 -11.80
C PRO A 154 2.99 -13.53 -11.18
N ALA A 155 3.31 -12.50 -10.40
CA ALA A 155 4.60 -12.39 -9.68
C ALA A 155 4.71 -13.45 -8.58
N MET A 156 3.65 -13.69 -7.81
CA MET A 156 3.59 -14.75 -6.79
C MET A 156 3.83 -16.14 -7.43
N LYS A 157 3.19 -16.42 -8.55
CA LYS A 157 3.41 -17.67 -9.31
C LYS A 157 4.86 -17.81 -9.77
N LYS A 158 5.49 -16.72 -10.24
CA LYS A 158 6.91 -16.73 -10.63
C LYS A 158 7.79 -17.06 -9.42
N ALA A 159 7.58 -16.42 -8.28
CA ALA A 159 8.34 -16.64 -7.06
C ALA A 159 8.28 -18.11 -6.61
N ARG A 160 7.09 -18.69 -6.52
CA ARG A 160 6.89 -20.10 -6.14
C ARG A 160 7.54 -21.07 -7.12
N LYS A 161 7.51 -20.80 -8.42
CA LYS A 161 8.20 -21.62 -9.44
C LYS A 161 9.71 -21.62 -9.28
N THR A 162 10.30 -20.58 -8.69
CA THR A 162 11.74 -20.48 -8.44
C THR A 162 12.15 -21.01 -7.06
N GLY A 163 11.19 -21.54 -6.30
CA GLY A 163 11.41 -22.12 -4.96
C GLY A 163 11.32 -21.13 -3.81
N ILE A 164 10.93 -19.87 -4.09
CA ILE A 164 10.67 -18.89 -3.03
C ILE A 164 9.29 -19.18 -2.42
N LYS A 165 9.23 -19.31 -1.09
CA LYS A 165 7.95 -19.41 -0.39
C LYS A 165 7.25 -18.08 -0.35
N VAL A 166 5.96 -18.05 -0.67
CA VAL A 166 5.13 -16.83 -0.69
C VAL A 166 4.02 -16.96 0.33
N GLY A 167 4.03 -16.09 1.34
CA GLY A 167 2.94 -15.91 2.29
C GLY A 167 2.13 -14.66 1.99
N VAL A 168 0.86 -14.67 2.36
CA VAL A 168 -0.03 -13.49 2.30
C VAL A 168 -0.59 -13.20 3.68
N ILE A 169 -0.80 -11.91 3.97
CA ILE A 169 -1.33 -11.45 5.24
C ILE A 169 -2.80 -11.08 5.09
N GLU A 170 -3.61 -11.62 5.97
CA GLU A 170 -5.01 -11.25 6.18
C GLU A 170 -5.16 -10.54 7.53
N PHE A 171 -6.00 -9.52 7.61
CA PHE A 171 -6.27 -8.81 8.85
C PHE A 171 -7.51 -9.39 9.53
N GLU A 172 -7.43 -9.69 10.84
CA GLU A 172 -8.57 -10.22 11.61
C GLU A 172 -9.80 -9.31 11.55
N GLU A 173 -9.58 -8.00 11.52
CA GLU A 173 -10.65 -7.00 11.49
C GLU A 173 -11.26 -6.81 10.10
N GLU A 174 -10.68 -7.41 9.07
CA GLU A 174 -11.13 -7.30 7.66
C GLU A 174 -11.53 -5.86 7.23
N PRO A 175 -10.72 -4.84 7.52
CA PRO A 175 -11.14 -3.44 7.37
C PRO A 175 -11.48 -3.05 5.93
N THR A 176 -10.89 -3.75 4.96
CA THR A 176 -11.13 -3.58 3.52
C THR A 176 -11.91 -4.75 2.93
N GLY A 177 -12.52 -5.59 3.78
CA GLY A 177 -13.10 -6.87 3.46
C GLY A 177 -12.08 -8.02 3.57
N PRO A 178 -12.55 -9.28 3.48
CA PRO A 178 -11.68 -10.45 3.52
C PRO A 178 -10.66 -10.42 2.38
N LEU A 179 -9.50 -11.00 2.62
CA LEU A 179 -8.50 -11.15 1.57
C LEU A 179 -9.06 -12.06 0.46
N HIS A 180 -8.90 -11.64 -0.78
CA HIS A 180 -9.47 -12.36 -1.92
C HIS A 180 -8.94 -13.80 -2.00
N ASP A 181 -9.86 -14.78 -2.12
CA ASP A 181 -9.51 -16.21 -2.12
C ASP A 181 -8.47 -16.57 -3.19
N THR A 182 -8.51 -15.88 -4.34
CA THR A 182 -7.53 -16.10 -5.40
C THR A 182 -6.09 -15.79 -4.95
N LEU A 183 -5.88 -14.78 -4.10
CA LEU A 183 -4.56 -14.51 -3.51
C LEU A 183 -4.15 -15.66 -2.59
N LYS A 184 -5.05 -16.11 -1.70
CA LYS A 184 -4.81 -17.25 -0.80
C LYS A 184 -4.48 -18.52 -1.57
N MET A 185 -5.17 -18.81 -2.67
CA MET A 185 -4.92 -19.99 -3.53
C MET A 185 -3.53 -19.96 -4.20
N HIS A 186 -2.97 -18.78 -4.42
CA HIS A 186 -1.66 -18.63 -5.05
C HIS A 186 -0.53 -18.34 -4.06
N ALA A 187 -0.81 -18.35 -2.78
CA ALA A 187 0.19 -18.35 -1.70
C ALA A 187 0.54 -19.78 -1.26
N ASP A 188 1.66 -19.96 -0.58
CA ASP A 188 2.02 -21.20 0.10
C ASP A 188 1.36 -21.27 1.48
N TYR A 189 1.08 -20.11 2.08
CA TYR A 189 0.36 -19.98 3.35
C TYR A 189 -0.28 -18.60 3.46
N CYS A 190 -1.33 -18.52 4.28
CA CYS A 190 -1.96 -17.28 4.70
C CYS A 190 -1.83 -17.15 6.21
N THR A 191 -1.38 -16.01 6.67
CA THR A 191 -1.28 -15.71 8.10
C THR A 191 -2.26 -14.59 8.45
N THR A 192 -3.09 -14.84 9.45
CA THR A 192 -4.02 -13.83 9.96
C THR A 192 -3.37 -13.10 11.12
N ILE A 193 -3.42 -11.79 11.10
CA ILE A 193 -2.87 -10.94 12.18
C ILE A 193 -3.86 -9.84 12.55
N LYS A 194 -3.77 -9.35 13.78
CA LYS A 194 -4.43 -8.10 14.16
C LYS A 194 -3.73 -6.92 13.53
N LEU A 195 -4.52 -5.98 13.01
CA LEU A 195 -3.98 -4.75 12.45
C LEU A 195 -3.66 -3.73 13.55
N VAL A 196 -4.46 -3.72 14.62
CA VAL A 196 -4.36 -2.79 15.75
C VAL A 196 -4.41 -3.51 17.09
#